data_670cd0b1d0d489df751ff1ec600e4d20
#
_entry.id   670cd0b1d0d489df751ff1ec600e4d20
#
_cell.length_a   1.000
_cell.length_b   1.000
_cell.length_c   1.000
_cell.angle_alpha   90.00
_cell.angle_beta   90.00
_cell.angle_gamma   90.00
#
_symmetry.space_group_name_H-M   'P 1'
#
loop_
_entity.id
_entity.type
_entity.pdbx_description
1 polymer ?
#
loop_
_entity_poly.entity_id
_entity_poly.type
_entity_poly.pdbx_seq_one_letter_code
_entity_poly.pdbx_strand_id
1 'polypeptide(L)'
;MKKYLLTIFALLSLTFFLFSCTNVNDKTITEENNSNISSNESSKSDNEEYVEEEIDKNNSEDNIVNKNCRIFYYHCSDNCYYYKDTVVAVKDNALVSSLTEELKKEVKAGISILPESLYVKSAKLDRSNDLLTVDLSADYYNSIKNLGSGPEGGILDSVMYTYCYNYDVNNFILLIDSKAYSGNHILLEEGESFSVNYDNIKDYLKPLE
;
A
#
# COMPACT_ATOMS: atom_id res chain seq x y z
N MET A 1 40.55 11.26 -33.24
CA MET A 1 39.11 10.85 -33.32
C MET A 1 38.30 11.26 -32.09
N LYS A 2 38.69 12.23 -31.26
CA LYS A 2 37.94 12.69 -30.07
C LYS A 2 37.35 14.08 -30.22
N LYS A 3 37.49 14.73 -31.38
CA LYS A 3 37.02 16.13 -31.58
C LYS A 3 35.69 16.25 -32.33
N TYR A 4 35.11 15.18 -32.86
CA TYR A 4 33.87 15.22 -33.62
C TYR A 4 32.64 14.71 -32.83
N LEU A 5 32.82 14.21 -31.59
CA LEU A 5 31.73 13.69 -30.75
C LEU A 5 31.02 14.82 -29.96
N LEU A 6 31.65 16.00 -29.85
CA LEU A 6 31.09 17.13 -29.09
C LEU A 6 30.16 18.06 -29.89
N THR A 7 30.20 17.97 -31.23
CA THR A 7 29.41 18.83 -32.11
C THR A 7 28.06 18.25 -32.52
N ILE A 8 27.81 16.96 -32.29
CA ILE A 8 26.53 16.31 -32.59
C ILE A 8 25.53 16.49 -31.45
N PHE A 9 25.98 16.75 -30.21
CA PHE A 9 25.07 16.96 -29.07
C PHE A 9 24.46 18.35 -28.98
N ALA A 10 24.98 19.32 -29.76
CA ALA A 10 24.51 20.71 -29.71
C ALA A 10 23.39 21.01 -30.71
N LEU A 11 23.02 20.08 -31.59
CA LEU A 11 22.02 20.31 -32.65
C LEU A 11 20.66 19.62 -32.41
N LEU A 12 20.48 18.93 -31.28
CA LEU A 12 19.23 18.21 -31.00
C LEU A 12 18.37 18.86 -29.91
N SER A 13 18.67 20.11 -29.48
CA SER A 13 17.95 20.79 -28.41
C SER A 13 17.08 21.97 -28.84
N LEU A 14 16.74 22.09 -30.13
CA LEU A 14 16.04 23.30 -30.62
C LEU A 14 14.74 23.02 -31.40
N THR A 15 13.93 22.02 -30.98
CA THR A 15 12.60 21.85 -31.58
C THR A 15 11.56 21.38 -30.59
N PHE A 16 11.25 22.18 -29.55
CA PHE A 16 10.00 22.00 -28.81
C PHE A 16 9.53 23.33 -28.17
N PHE A 17 9.10 24.24 -29.00
CA PHE A 17 8.19 25.32 -28.60
C PHE A 17 7.25 25.56 -29.75
N LEU A 18 6.00 25.46 -29.48
CA LEU A 18 4.83 26.10 -30.12
C LEU A 18 3.68 25.10 -30.24
N PHE A 19 2.83 24.99 -29.21
CA PHE A 19 1.38 24.90 -29.43
C PHE A 19 0.69 25.48 -28.20
N SER A 20 0.51 26.79 -28.23
CA SER A 20 -0.51 27.48 -27.45
C SER A 20 -1.69 27.69 -28.40
N CYS A 21 -2.87 27.30 -28.00
CA CYS A 21 -4.11 27.90 -28.51
C CYS A 21 -5.19 27.85 -27.48
N THR A 22 -5.50 28.98 -26.97
CA THR A 22 -6.68 29.47 -26.29
C THR A 22 -7.97 29.13 -27.03
N ASN A 23 -9.05 28.79 -26.29
CA ASN A 23 -10.36 29.38 -26.60
C ASN A 23 -11.25 29.46 -25.36
N VAL A 24 -11.49 30.71 -24.97
CA VAL A 24 -12.59 31.21 -24.16
C VAL A 24 -13.84 31.26 -25.03
N ASN A 25 -14.97 30.77 -24.54
CA ASN A 25 -16.25 31.44 -24.77
C ASN A 25 -17.29 31.09 -23.71
N ASP A 26 -17.70 32.15 -23.08
CA ASP A 26 -18.81 32.43 -22.21
C ASP A 26 -20.14 32.33 -22.98
N LYS A 27 -21.20 31.79 -22.39
CA LYS A 27 -22.55 32.35 -22.34
C LYS A 27 -23.60 31.50 -21.65
N THR A 28 -24.09 32.04 -20.68
CA THR A 28 -25.32 32.15 -19.88
C THR A 28 -26.64 31.70 -20.56
N ILE A 29 -27.52 31.14 -19.68
CA ILE A 29 -28.98 31.31 -19.51
C ILE A 29 -29.94 30.26 -20.05
N THR A 30 -30.77 29.83 -19.08
CA THR A 30 -32.20 29.54 -18.88
C THR A 30 -32.80 28.17 -19.23
N GLU A 31 -33.29 27.59 -18.14
CA GLU A 31 -34.62 26.98 -17.81
C GLU A 31 -35.43 26.22 -18.89
N GLU A 32 -35.86 25.10 -18.48
CA GLU A 32 -37.19 24.49 -18.27
C GLU A 32 -37.45 23.13 -18.97
N ASN A 33 -37.85 22.21 -18.08
CA ASN A 33 -38.94 21.21 -18.20
C ASN A 33 -38.87 20.00 -19.17
N ASN A 34 -38.87 18.88 -18.45
CA ASN A 34 -39.81 17.74 -18.58
C ASN A 34 -39.74 16.78 -19.79
N SER A 35 -39.48 15.58 -19.47
CA SER A 35 -40.29 14.34 -19.68
C SER A 35 -39.46 13.14 -20.14
N ASN A 36 -39.65 12.08 -19.37
CA ASN A 36 -39.49 10.64 -19.65
C ASN A 36 -39.16 10.23 -21.08
N ILE A 37 -38.12 9.37 -21.22
CA ILE A 37 -38.26 8.08 -21.90
C ILE A 37 -37.07 7.18 -21.55
N SER A 38 -37.42 5.94 -21.18
CA SER A 38 -36.60 4.76 -20.93
C SER A 38 -35.71 4.40 -22.11
N SER A 39 -34.44 4.10 -21.87
CA SER A 39 -33.71 3.14 -22.66
C SER A 39 -32.55 2.56 -21.83
N ASN A 40 -32.58 1.25 -21.69
CA ASN A 40 -31.56 0.41 -21.09
C ASN A 40 -30.22 0.56 -21.82
N GLU A 41 -29.19 0.96 -21.10
CA GLU A 41 -27.82 0.64 -21.48
C GLU A 41 -27.10 0.04 -20.27
N SER A 42 -26.64 -1.18 -20.50
CA SER A 42 -25.86 -2.01 -19.61
C SER A 42 -24.53 -1.34 -19.31
N SER A 43 -24.40 -0.71 -18.15
CA SER A 43 -23.12 -0.31 -17.62
C SER A 43 -22.53 -1.45 -16.82
N LYS A 44 -21.37 -1.93 -17.25
CA LYS A 44 -20.49 -2.80 -16.47
C LYS A 44 -20.25 -2.15 -15.10
N SER A 45 -20.67 -2.83 -14.07
CA SER A 45 -20.33 -2.53 -12.70
C SER A 45 -18.88 -2.91 -12.50
N ASP A 46 -18.00 -1.94 -12.43
CA ASP A 46 -16.67 -2.10 -11.86
C ASP A 46 -16.85 -2.37 -10.38
N ASN A 47 -16.58 -3.62 -9.96
CA ASN A 47 -16.57 -4.00 -8.55
C ASN A 47 -15.32 -3.46 -7.89
N GLU A 48 -15.27 -2.18 -7.58
CA GLU A 48 -14.36 -1.62 -6.59
C GLU A 48 -14.98 -1.87 -5.21
N GLU A 49 -14.49 -2.89 -4.52
CA GLU A 49 -14.84 -3.15 -3.14
C GLU A 49 -14.01 -2.20 -2.26
N TYR A 50 -14.58 -1.04 -1.93
CA TYR A 50 -14.01 -0.13 -0.95
C TYR A 50 -14.20 -0.74 0.44
N VAL A 51 -13.10 -1.12 1.07
CA VAL A 51 -13.09 -1.39 2.50
C VAL A 51 -12.74 -0.08 3.20
N GLU A 52 -13.72 0.82 3.31
CA GLU A 52 -13.59 2.00 4.16
C GLU A 52 -13.70 1.56 5.62
N GLU A 53 -12.61 1.64 6.35
CA GLU A 53 -12.63 1.59 7.82
C GLU A 53 -13.05 2.96 8.36
N GLU A 54 -14.33 3.35 8.19
CA GLU A 54 -14.90 4.43 8.98
C GLU A 54 -15.25 3.93 10.37
N ILE A 55 -14.64 4.53 11.38
CA ILE A 55 -14.97 4.29 12.78
C ILE A 55 -16.32 5.00 13.07
N ASP A 56 -17.42 4.31 12.78
CA ASP A 56 -18.75 4.78 13.20
C ASP A 56 -18.92 4.55 14.71
N LYS A 57 -18.97 5.62 15.46
CA LYS A 57 -19.20 5.63 16.90
C LYS A 57 -20.70 5.51 17.21
N ASN A 58 -21.33 4.42 16.87
CA ASN A 58 -22.67 4.11 17.36
C ASN A 58 -22.82 2.62 17.68
N ASN A 59 -22.82 2.35 18.95
CA ASN A 59 -23.40 1.24 19.73
C ASN A 59 -23.98 0.08 18.91
N SER A 60 -23.12 -0.84 18.42
CA SER A 60 -23.48 -2.17 17.99
C SER A 60 -22.55 -3.18 18.65
N GLU A 61 -23.06 -4.34 19.02
CA GLU A 61 -22.28 -5.46 19.52
C GLU A 61 -21.10 -5.70 18.59
N ASP A 62 -19.88 -5.63 19.12
CA ASP A 62 -18.64 -5.79 18.36
C ASP A 62 -18.68 -7.11 17.57
N ASN A 63 -18.75 -7.03 16.25
CA ASN A 63 -18.70 -8.22 15.41
C ASN A 63 -17.24 -8.69 15.29
N ILE A 64 -16.85 -9.59 16.18
CA ILE A 64 -15.50 -10.17 16.21
C ILE A 64 -15.50 -11.52 15.51
N VAL A 65 -14.68 -11.66 14.47
CA VAL A 65 -14.45 -12.90 13.75
C VAL A 65 -12.99 -13.34 13.89
N ASN A 66 -12.76 -14.57 14.29
CA ASN A 66 -11.43 -15.16 14.34
C ASN A 66 -11.01 -15.64 12.95
N LYS A 67 -9.86 -15.16 12.45
CA LYS A 67 -9.27 -15.57 11.18
C LYS A 67 -7.91 -16.22 11.39
N ASN A 68 -7.62 -17.29 10.67
CA ASN A 68 -6.27 -17.84 10.56
C ASN A 68 -5.47 -16.93 9.66
N CYS A 69 -4.40 -16.33 10.19
CA CYS A 69 -3.57 -15.37 9.49
C CYS A 69 -2.10 -15.78 9.58
N ARG A 70 -1.32 -15.32 8.62
CA ARG A 70 0.14 -15.48 8.60
C ARG A 70 0.79 -14.12 8.80
N ILE A 71 1.68 -14.04 9.78
CA ILE A 71 2.45 -12.84 10.12
C ILE A 71 3.88 -13.08 9.69
N PHE A 72 4.42 -12.18 8.88
CA PHE A 72 5.80 -12.23 8.42
C PHE A 72 6.65 -11.22 9.18
N TYR A 73 7.92 -11.58 9.38
CA TYR A 73 8.87 -10.68 10.02
C TYR A 73 10.30 -10.95 9.56
N TYR A 74 11.05 -9.89 9.47
CA TYR A 74 12.46 -9.93 9.17
C TYR A 74 13.28 -10.00 10.46
N HIS A 75 14.26 -10.91 10.51
CA HIS A 75 15.20 -11.01 11.61
C HIS A 75 16.57 -10.52 11.16
N CYS A 76 16.94 -9.34 11.64
CA CYS A 76 18.14 -8.62 11.19
C CYS A 76 19.44 -9.41 11.44
N SER A 77 19.56 -10.12 12.59
CA SER A 77 20.77 -10.87 12.93
C SER A 77 21.05 -12.02 11.98
N ASP A 78 20.01 -12.66 11.45
CA ASP A 78 20.12 -13.81 10.56
C ASP A 78 20.04 -13.41 9.10
N ASN A 79 19.66 -12.15 8.83
CA ASN A 79 19.32 -11.63 7.51
C ASN A 79 18.31 -12.53 6.79
N CYS A 80 17.27 -12.97 7.52
CA CYS A 80 16.28 -13.91 7.04
C CYS A 80 14.86 -13.43 7.33
N TYR A 81 13.91 -13.84 6.46
CA TYR A 81 12.48 -13.71 6.70
C TYR A 81 11.92 -14.96 7.31
N TYR A 82 10.99 -14.78 8.23
CA TYR A 82 10.25 -15.83 8.90
C TYR A 82 8.77 -15.55 8.84
N TYR A 83 7.95 -16.58 9.00
CA TYR A 83 6.52 -16.43 9.21
C TYR A 83 6.03 -17.23 10.42
N LYS A 84 4.92 -16.79 10.95
CA LYS A 84 4.18 -17.43 12.03
C LYS A 84 2.70 -17.45 11.68
N ASP A 85 2.09 -18.63 11.71
CA ASP A 85 0.64 -18.76 11.60
C ASP A 85 0.00 -18.51 12.98
N THR A 86 -1.06 -17.72 13.01
CA THR A 86 -1.76 -17.35 14.24
C THR A 86 -3.25 -17.12 13.98
N VAL A 87 -4.04 -17.13 15.04
CA VAL A 87 -5.46 -16.73 14.97
C VAL A 87 -5.58 -15.27 15.38
N VAL A 88 -6.13 -14.46 14.50
CA VAL A 88 -6.31 -13.02 14.70
C VAL A 88 -7.79 -12.72 14.91
N ALA A 89 -8.12 -12.03 15.98
CA ALA A 89 -9.47 -11.51 16.21
C ALA A 89 -9.68 -10.25 15.37
N VAL A 90 -10.56 -10.34 14.38
CA VAL A 90 -10.88 -9.24 13.46
C VAL A 90 -12.21 -8.64 13.90
N LYS A 91 -12.14 -7.37 14.31
CA LYS A 91 -13.32 -6.58 14.69
C LYS A 91 -13.84 -5.85 13.46
N ASP A 92 -15.16 -5.88 13.22
CA ASP A 92 -15.86 -5.09 12.20
C ASP A 92 -15.26 -5.19 10.78
N ASN A 93 -14.74 -6.38 10.43
CA ASN A 93 -14.02 -6.67 9.19
C ASN A 93 -12.69 -5.90 8.98
N ALA A 94 -12.21 -5.17 9.97
CA ALA A 94 -10.97 -4.39 9.91
C ALA A 94 -9.71 -5.30 9.97
N LEU A 95 -9.49 -6.10 8.93
CA LEU A 95 -8.39 -7.08 8.92
C LEU A 95 -7.02 -6.39 8.89
N VAL A 96 -6.85 -5.29 8.13
CA VAL A 96 -5.56 -4.56 8.10
C VAL A 96 -5.20 -4.05 9.48
N SER A 97 -6.14 -3.42 10.19
CA SER A 97 -5.92 -2.94 11.56
C SER A 97 -5.56 -4.08 12.51
N SER A 98 -6.27 -5.23 12.42
CA SER A 98 -5.97 -6.38 13.27
C SER A 98 -4.60 -6.98 12.98
N LEU A 99 -4.18 -7.06 11.71
CA LEU A 99 -2.83 -7.51 11.32
C LEU A 99 -1.75 -6.50 11.78
N THR A 100 -2.07 -5.21 11.74
CA THR A 100 -1.19 -4.16 12.27
C THR A 100 -0.93 -4.35 13.76
N GLU A 101 -1.97 -4.66 14.54
CA GLU A 101 -1.81 -4.96 15.96
C GLU A 101 -0.96 -6.23 16.21
N GLU A 102 -1.03 -7.23 15.33
CA GLU A 102 -0.12 -8.39 15.42
C GLU A 102 1.34 -8.02 15.13
N LEU A 103 1.59 -7.11 14.17
CA LEU A 103 2.95 -6.65 13.83
C LEU A 103 3.59 -5.75 14.90
N LYS A 104 2.79 -5.17 15.81
CA LYS A 104 3.27 -4.45 16.99
C LYS A 104 3.70 -5.40 18.12
N LYS A 105 3.14 -6.60 18.17
CA LYS A 105 3.50 -7.59 19.19
C LYS A 105 4.91 -8.10 18.99
N GLU A 106 5.53 -8.49 20.08
CA GLU A 106 6.82 -9.18 20.03
C GLU A 106 6.63 -10.56 19.41
N VAL A 107 7.09 -10.75 18.16
CA VAL A 107 6.98 -12.02 17.43
C VAL A 107 8.08 -13.00 17.82
N LYS A 108 9.23 -12.47 18.23
CA LYS A 108 10.39 -13.19 18.81
C LYS A 108 11.02 -12.26 19.82
N ALA A 109 11.71 -12.79 20.83
CA ALA A 109 12.35 -12.00 21.89
C ALA A 109 13.08 -10.77 21.35
N GLY A 110 12.58 -9.59 21.71
CA GLY A 110 13.12 -8.29 21.32
C GLY A 110 12.77 -7.83 19.87
N ILE A 111 11.86 -8.53 19.15
CA ILE A 111 11.50 -8.17 17.79
C ILE A 111 10.02 -7.83 17.70
N SER A 112 9.70 -6.57 17.54
CA SER A 112 8.44 -6.06 17.02
C SER A 112 8.71 -5.30 15.71
N ILE A 113 7.81 -5.42 14.73
CA ILE A 113 7.98 -4.79 13.43
C ILE A 113 7.51 -3.34 13.45
N LEU A 114 6.40 -3.06 14.12
CA LEU A 114 5.77 -1.75 14.14
C LEU A 114 5.73 -1.17 15.57
N PRO A 115 5.82 0.16 15.74
CA PRO A 115 5.72 0.80 17.04
C PRO A 115 4.27 0.82 17.53
N GLU A 116 4.08 0.80 18.86
CA GLU A 116 2.77 0.81 19.51
C GLU A 116 1.88 1.99 19.10
N SER A 117 2.49 3.16 18.83
CA SER A 117 1.77 4.39 18.49
C SER A 117 1.21 4.40 17.06
N LEU A 118 1.64 3.46 16.20
CA LEU A 118 1.22 3.42 14.82
C LEU A 118 -0.25 3.00 14.69
N TYR A 119 -0.98 3.59 13.75
CA TYR A 119 -2.34 3.17 13.40
C TYR A 119 -2.58 3.21 11.90
N VAL A 120 -3.57 2.45 11.46
CA VAL A 120 -4.06 2.43 10.06
C VAL A 120 -4.98 3.63 9.86
N LYS A 121 -4.74 4.42 8.83
CA LYS A 121 -5.60 5.53 8.41
C LYS A 121 -6.67 5.06 7.41
N SER A 122 -6.26 4.23 6.46
CA SER A 122 -7.17 3.63 5.50
C SER A 122 -6.54 2.38 4.85
N ALA A 123 -7.40 1.54 4.27
CA ALA A 123 -6.99 0.43 3.42
C ALA A 123 -7.96 0.31 2.25
N LYS A 124 -7.41 0.13 1.03
CA LYS A 124 -8.19 -0.08 -0.21
C LYS A 124 -7.71 -1.34 -0.90
N LEU A 125 -8.64 -2.26 -1.16
CA LEU A 125 -8.40 -3.48 -1.93
C LEU A 125 -8.95 -3.30 -3.34
N ASP A 126 -8.08 -3.48 -4.33
CA ASP A 126 -8.44 -3.50 -5.75
C ASP A 126 -8.16 -4.89 -6.31
N ARG A 127 -9.21 -5.70 -6.35
CA ARG A 127 -9.14 -7.08 -6.85
C ARG A 127 -8.85 -7.16 -8.34
N SER A 128 -9.26 -6.16 -9.12
CA SER A 128 -9.08 -6.14 -10.57
C SER A 128 -7.61 -5.93 -10.96
N ASN A 129 -6.86 -5.21 -10.13
CA ASN A 129 -5.44 -4.93 -10.30
C ASN A 129 -4.55 -5.75 -9.38
N ASP A 130 -5.12 -6.70 -8.62
CA ASP A 130 -4.37 -7.54 -7.67
C ASP A 130 -3.54 -6.69 -6.70
N LEU A 131 -4.15 -5.63 -6.15
CA LEU A 131 -3.48 -4.55 -5.45
C LEU A 131 -4.15 -4.25 -4.10
N LEU A 132 -3.34 -4.12 -3.06
CA LEU A 132 -3.74 -3.56 -1.77
C LEU A 132 -2.99 -2.25 -1.52
N THR A 133 -3.73 -1.18 -1.25
CA THR A 133 -3.18 0.11 -0.81
C THR A 133 -3.47 0.29 0.68
N VAL A 134 -2.46 0.58 1.48
CA VAL A 134 -2.61 0.85 2.92
C VAL A 134 -1.96 2.18 3.26
N ASP A 135 -2.71 3.04 3.97
CA ASP A 135 -2.21 4.31 4.51
C ASP A 135 -2.01 4.17 6.02
N LEU A 136 -0.77 4.31 6.46
CA LEU A 136 -0.38 4.26 7.86
C LEU A 136 -0.07 5.66 8.39
N SER A 137 -0.15 5.83 9.72
CA SER A 137 0.25 7.08 10.38
C SER A 137 1.75 7.35 10.23
N ALA A 138 2.17 8.61 10.39
CA ALA A 138 3.56 9.06 10.35
C ALA A 138 4.47 8.32 11.35
N ASP A 139 3.89 7.68 12.36
CA ASP A 139 4.63 6.88 13.34
C ASP A 139 5.39 5.71 12.71
N TYR A 140 5.04 5.30 11.48
CA TYR A 140 5.79 4.32 10.72
C TYR A 140 7.27 4.71 10.60
N TYR A 141 7.58 5.98 10.41
CA TYR A 141 8.96 6.45 10.32
C TYR A 141 9.77 6.22 11.59
N ASN A 142 9.11 6.05 12.75
CA ASN A 142 9.78 5.70 13.99
C ASN A 142 10.37 4.29 13.97
N SER A 143 9.80 3.36 13.16
CA SER A 143 10.34 2.00 13.00
C SER A 143 11.57 1.95 12.11
N ILE A 144 11.72 2.88 11.17
CA ILE A 144 12.80 2.84 10.16
C ILE A 144 13.87 3.92 10.34
N LYS A 145 13.63 4.93 11.18
CA LYS A 145 14.62 6.01 11.40
C LYS A 145 15.95 5.43 11.88
N ASN A 146 17.04 5.92 11.32
CA ASN A 146 18.41 5.50 11.64
C ASN A 146 18.75 4.04 11.28
N LEU A 147 17.91 3.37 10.49
CA LEU A 147 18.22 2.05 9.96
C LEU A 147 19.00 2.15 8.64
N GLY A 148 19.82 1.14 8.36
CA GLY A 148 20.40 0.91 7.04
C GLY A 148 19.39 0.30 6.08
N SER A 149 19.74 0.23 4.78
CA SER A 149 18.85 -0.25 3.71
C SER A 149 18.30 -1.67 3.94
N GLY A 150 19.12 -2.58 4.47
CA GLY A 150 18.69 -3.96 4.74
C GLY A 150 17.58 -4.03 5.78
N PRO A 151 17.77 -3.51 7.02
CA PRO A 151 16.73 -3.49 8.03
C PRO A 151 15.49 -2.67 7.62
N GLU A 152 15.67 -1.55 6.90
CA GLU A 152 14.53 -0.77 6.38
C GLU A 152 13.68 -1.61 5.41
N GLY A 153 14.34 -2.27 4.43
CA GLY A 153 13.66 -3.19 3.51
C GLY A 153 12.99 -4.34 4.25
N GLY A 154 13.68 -4.91 5.26
CA GLY A 154 13.14 -5.99 6.08
C GLY A 154 11.84 -5.63 6.80
N ILE A 155 11.71 -4.42 7.35
CA ILE A 155 10.47 -3.93 7.97
C ILE A 155 9.38 -3.73 6.92
N LEU A 156 9.71 -3.07 5.80
CA LEU A 156 8.78 -2.85 4.69
C LEU A 156 8.22 -4.18 4.16
N ASP A 157 9.10 -5.14 3.88
CA ASP A 157 8.71 -6.47 3.40
C ASP A 157 7.87 -7.23 4.42
N SER A 158 8.18 -7.12 5.71
CA SER A 158 7.38 -7.77 6.77
C SER A 158 5.93 -7.26 6.78
N VAL A 159 5.74 -5.95 6.62
CA VAL A 159 4.42 -5.31 6.52
C VAL A 159 3.72 -5.75 5.23
N MET A 160 4.39 -5.59 4.08
CA MET A 160 3.86 -5.96 2.77
C MET A 160 3.46 -7.43 2.70
N TYR A 161 4.34 -8.34 3.08
CA TYR A 161 4.06 -9.79 3.03
C TYR A 161 2.90 -10.16 3.96
N THR A 162 2.83 -9.57 5.16
CA THR A 162 1.73 -9.83 6.08
C THR A 162 0.40 -9.41 5.49
N TYR A 163 0.30 -8.20 4.95
CA TYR A 163 -0.97 -7.74 4.40
C TYR A 163 -1.32 -8.46 3.10
N CYS A 164 -0.40 -8.54 2.15
CA CYS A 164 -0.66 -9.14 0.85
C CYS A 164 -1.05 -10.62 0.95
N TYR A 165 -0.35 -11.41 1.77
CA TYR A 165 -0.67 -12.82 1.96
C TYR A 165 -2.10 -13.02 2.50
N ASN A 166 -2.50 -12.25 3.51
CA ASN A 166 -3.80 -12.41 4.15
C ASN A 166 -4.96 -11.84 3.32
N TYR A 167 -4.66 -11.00 2.32
CA TYR A 167 -5.62 -10.50 1.34
C TYR A 167 -5.57 -11.25 -0.01
N ASP A 168 -4.62 -12.18 -0.19
CA ASP A 168 -4.41 -12.92 -1.44
C ASP A 168 -4.23 -11.97 -2.64
N VAL A 169 -3.23 -11.08 -2.53
CA VAL A 169 -2.82 -10.13 -3.58
C VAL A 169 -1.30 -10.10 -3.71
N ASN A 170 -0.79 -9.68 -4.88
CA ASN A 170 0.65 -9.66 -5.16
C ASN A 170 1.25 -8.25 -5.23
N ASN A 171 0.43 -7.21 -5.34
CA ASN A 171 0.90 -5.84 -5.45
C ASN A 171 0.48 -5.01 -4.23
N PHE A 172 1.35 -4.09 -3.83
CA PHE A 172 1.18 -3.32 -2.62
C PHE A 172 1.61 -1.86 -2.78
N ILE A 173 0.76 -0.93 -2.36
CA ILE A 173 1.11 0.48 -2.21
C ILE A 173 1.07 0.83 -0.74
N LEU A 174 2.19 1.31 -0.22
CA LEU A 174 2.27 1.86 1.12
C LEU A 174 2.23 3.39 1.04
N LEU A 175 1.26 3.96 1.71
CA LEU A 175 1.19 5.38 1.98
C LEU A 175 1.52 5.65 3.44
N ILE A 176 2.18 6.77 3.71
CA ILE A 176 2.42 7.28 5.07
C ILE A 176 1.90 8.71 5.13
N ASP A 177 0.88 8.94 5.95
CA ASP A 177 0.16 10.21 6.03
C ASP A 177 -0.32 10.67 4.64
N SER A 178 -0.93 9.73 3.88
CA SER A 178 -1.51 9.94 2.55
C SER A 178 -0.49 10.32 1.46
N LYS A 179 0.80 10.06 1.70
CA LYS A 179 1.88 10.25 0.73
C LYS A 179 2.52 8.93 0.39
N ALA A 180 2.96 8.75 -0.86
CA ALA A 180 3.72 7.58 -1.27
C ALA A 180 4.91 7.35 -0.32
N TYR A 181 5.21 6.08 -0.04
CA TYR A 181 6.29 5.71 0.85
C TYR A 181 7.62 6.32 0.41
N SER A 182 8.27 6.99 1.33
CA SER A 182 9.61 7.56 1.13
C SER A 182 10.42 7.36 2.40
N GLY A 183 11.16 6.26 2.45
CA GLY A 183 12.04 5.92 3.56
C GLY A 183 13.40 6.59 3.46
N ASN A 184 14.38 6.04 4.20
CA ASN A 184 15.75 6.55 4.16
C ASN A 184 16.52 6.08 2.93
N HIS A 185 16.22 4.89 2.42
CA HIS A 185 16.93 4.22 1.33
C HIS A 185 16.01 3.67 0.25
N ILE A 186 14.71 3.53 0.54
CA ILE A 186 13.71 2.96 -0.36
C ILE A 186 12.66 4.03 -0.63
N LEU A 187 12.33 4.21 -1.89
CA LEU A 187 11.36 5.18 -2.37
C LEU A 187 10.34 4.46 -3.25
N LEU A 188 9.07 4.81 -3.11
CA LEU A 188 8.02 4.44 -4.06
C LEU A 188 7.63 5.69 -4.85
N GLU A 189 7.79 5.64 -6.17
CA GLU A 189 7.38 6.74 -7.03
C GLU A 189 5.86 6.72 -7.27
N GLU A 190 5.31 7.85 -7.68
CA GLU A 190 3.88 7.96 -7.96
C GLU A 190 3.48 7.02 -9.12
N GLY A 191 2.45 6.21 -8.88
CA GLY A 191 1.98 5.21 -9.84
C GLY A 191 2.70 3.87 -9.79
N GLU A 192 3.70 3.71 -8.94
CA GLU A 192 4.39 2.45 -8.70
C GLU A 192 3.75 1.66 -7.55
N SER A 193 3.99 0.35 -7.56
CA SER A 193 3.65 -0.56 -6.48
C SER A 193 4.82 -1.48 -6.17
N PHE A 194 4.94 -1.90 -4.92
CA PHE A 194 5.79 -3.02 -4.55
C PHE A 194 5.13 -4.33 -4.97
N SER A 195 5.95 -5.34 -5.28
CA SER A 195 5.46 -6.69 -5.57
C SER A 195 6.04 -7.69 -4.58
N VAL A 196 5.19 -8.62 -4.11
CA VAL A 196 5.61 -9.64 -3.15
C VAL A 196 6.46 -10.73 -3.81
N ASN A 197 7.44 -11.21 -3.06
CA ASN A 197 8.18 -12.44 -3.37
C ASN A 197 8.38 -13.23 -2.09
N TYR A 198 7.72 -14.37 -1.98
CA TYR A 198 7.76 -15.24 -0.80
C TYR A 198 8.88 -16.27 -0.83
N ASP A 199 9.81 -16.19 -1.78
CA ASP A 199 10.93 -17.11 -1.88
C ASP A 199 11.84 -17.04 -0.65
N ASN A 200 12.29 -18.20 -0.17
CA ASN A 200 13.23 -18.33 0.95
C ASN A 200 12.72 -17.83 2.33
N ILE A 201 11.42 -17.70 2.51
CA ILE A 201 10.83 -17.38 3.81
C ILE A 201 10.72 -18.66 4.65
N LYS A 202 11.20 -18.60 5.89
CA LYS A 202 11.29 -19.75 6.79
C LYS A 202 10.09 -19.81 7.74
N ASP A 203 9.63 -21.02 8.03
CA ASP A 203 8.67 -21.25 9.11
C ASP A 203 9.39 -21.11 10.46
N TYR A 204 8.92 -20.21 11.32
CA TYR A 204 9.55 -19.97 12.62
C TYR A 204 9.52 -21.19 13.56
N LEU A 205 8.49 -22.03 13.45
CA LEU A 205 8.31 -23.20 14.32
C LEU A 205 9.11 -24.43 13.85
N LYS A 206 9.68 -24.40 12.64
CA LYS A 206 10.53 -25.50 12.15
C LYS A 206 11.98 -25.23 12.51
N PRO A 207 12.66 -26.20 13.20
CA PRO A 207 14.10 -26.11 13.40
C PRO A 207 14.80 -25.96 12.05
N LEU A 208 15.87 -25.17 12.01
CA LEU A 208 16.78 -25.15 10.87
C LEU A 208 17.39 -26.56 10.76
N GLU A 209 17.15 -27.27 9.67
CA GLU A 209 17.82 -28.53 9.32
C GLU A 209 19.29 -28.29 8.97
#